data_bf7820304b9e58bd6cf19650631235f6
#
_entry.id   bf7820304b9e58bd6cf19650631235f6
#
_cell.length_a   1.000
_cell.length_b   1.000
_cell.length_c   1.000
_cell.angle_alpha   90.00
_cell.angle_beta   90.00
_cell.angle_gamma   90.00
#
_symmetry.space_group_name_H-M   'P 1'
#
loop_
_entity.id
_entity.type
_entity.pdbx_description
1 polymer ?
#
loop_
_entity_poly.entity_id
_entity_poly.type
_entity_poly.pdbx_seq_one_letter_code
_entity_poly.pdbx_strand_id
1 'polypeptide(L)'
;MNRADRRRLCRLLAGLGYEEQARLLYLERTSDEIANHHRFVKPCGDIPSLISGLSEQFFECVQDAAVNFDLLFCKNDPSLFALFLAWASKEINQFVTQASASVSITELIET
;
A
#
# COMPACT_ATOMS: atom_id res chain seq x y z
N MET A 1 -5.55 -10.14 -8.96
CA MET A 1 -4.11 -10.26 -9.29
C MET A 1 -3.32 -10.34 -7.99
N ASN A 2 -2.53 -11.39 -7.81
CA ASN A 2 -1.68 -11.52 -6.62
C ASN A 2 -0.36 -10.76 -6.81
N ARG A 3 0.44 -10.67 -5.73
CA ARG A 3 1.70 -9.92 -5.76
C ARG A 3 2.70 -10.48 -6.77
N ALA A 4 2.77 -11.80 -6.90
CA ALA A 4 3.69 -12.44 -7.85
C ALA A 4 3.30 -12.12 -9.30
N ASP A 5 2.02 -12.14 -9.62
CA ASP A 5 1.53 -11.80 -10.96
C ASP A 5 1.77 -10.32 -11.26
N ARG A 6 1.58 -9.45 -10.26
CA ARG A 6 1.84 -8.02 -10.39
C ARG A 6 3.31 -7.77 -10.72
N ARG A 7 4.23 -8.43 -10.01
CA ARG A 7 5.67 -8.30 -10.27
C ARG A 7 6.03 -8.79 -11.66
N ARG A 8 5.45 -9.92 -12.07
CA ARG A 8 5.70 -10.51 -13.40
C ARG A 8 5.23 -9.56 -14.50
N LEU A 9 4.03 -9.03 -14.39
CA LEU A 9 3.48 -8.11 -15.37
C LEU A 9 4.32 -6.84 -15.49
N CYS A 10 4.71 -6.25 -14.35
CA CYS A 10 5.54 -5.05 -14.35
C CYS A 10 6.93 -5.31 -14.95
N ARG A 11 7.49 -6.48 -14.70
CA ARG A 11 8.77 -6.87 -15.27
C ARG A 11 8.68 -7.00 -16.79
N LEU A 12 7.60 -7.59 -17.30
CA LEU A 12 7.36 -7.70 -18.73
C LEU A 12 7.18 -6.35 -19.39
N LEU A 13 6.40 -5.46 -18.79
CA LEU A 13 6.18 -4.11 -19.31
C LEU A 13 7.48 -3.32 -19.34
N ALA A 14 8.28 -3.39 -18.29
CA ALA A 14 9.57 -2.70 -18.24
C ALA A 14 10.52 -3.23 -19.32
N GLY A 15 10.52 -4.56 -19.55
CA GLY A 15 11.32 -5.18 -20.59
C GLY A 15 10.92 -4.78 -22.00
N LEU A 16 9.66 -4.39 -22.18
CA LEU A 16 9.15 -3.92 -23.48
C LEU A 16 9.35 -2.40 -23.69
N GLY A 17 9.95 -1.71 -22.74
CA GLY A 17 10.17 -0.28 -22.82
C GLY A 17 9.08 0.59 -22.18
N TYR A 18 8.12 -0.01 -21.51
CA TYR A 18 7.01 0.70 -20.84
C TYR A 18 7.28 0.84 -19.34
N GLU A 19 8.49 1.33 -18.98
CA GLU A 19 8.92 1.43 -17.57
C GLU A 19 8.04 2.37 -16.75
N GLU A 20 7.71 3.54 -17.31
CA GLU A 20 6.87 4.50 -16.60
C GLU A 20 5.49 3.93 -16.32
N GLN A 21 4.87 3.31 -17.32
CA GLN A 21 3.57 2.68 -17.19
C GLN A 21 3.61 1.52 -16.18
N ALA A 22 4.72 0.76 -16.16
CA ALA A 22 4.91 -0.31 -15.21
C ALA A 22 4.99 0.21 -13.77
N ARG A 23 5.71 1.31 -13.53
CA ARG A 23 5.80 1.94 -12.21
C ARG A 23 4.42 2.41 -11.72
N LEU A 24 3.68 3.11 -12.58
CA LEU A 24 2.35 3.60 -12.25
C LEU A 24 1.39 2.45 -11.96
N LEU A 25 1.42 1.41 -12.78
CA LEU A 25 0.59 0.23 -12.59
C LEU A 25 0.91 -0.47 -11.27
N TYR A 26 2.20 -0.62 -10.94
CA TYR A 26 2.63 -1.27 -9.71
C TYR A 26 2.09 -0.54 -8.47
N LEU A 27 2.25 0.78 -8.44
CA LEU A 27 1.79 1.59 -7.31
C LEU A 27 0.26 1.62 -7.22
N GLU A 28 -0.43 1.73 -8.36
CA GLU A 28 -1.89 1.71 -8.39
C GLU A 28 -2.45 0.39 -7.86
N ARG A 29 -1.89 -0.74 -8.29
CA ARG A 29 -2.34 -2.05 -7.83
C ARG A 29 -2.01 -2.29 -6.36
N THR A 30 -0.90 -1.74 -5.87
CA THR A 30 -0.57 -1.79 -4.44
C THR A 30 -1.56 -0.97 -3.62
N SER A 31 -1.96 0.22 -4.11
CA SER A 31 -3.02 1.01 -3.48
C SER A 31 -4.34 0.24 -3.41
N ASP A 32 -4.69 -0.48 -4.49
CA ASP A 32 -5.89 -1.32 -4.52
C ASP A 32 -5.83 -2.43 -3.48
N GLU A 33 -4.66 -3.05 -3.30
CA GLU A 33 -4.47 -4.10 -2.28
C GLU A 33 -4.70 -3.54 -0.88
N ILE A 34 -4.13 -2.36 -0.59
CA ILE A 34 -4.33 -1.68 0.70
C ILE A 34 -5.80 -1.37 0.92
N ALA A 35 -6.47 -0.81 -0.08
CA ALA A 35 -7.90 -0.48 -0.01
C ALA A 35 -8.75 -1.73 0.25
N ASN A 36 -8.41 -2.85 -0.38
CA ASN A 36 -9.12 -4.10 -0.19
C ASN A 36 -8.96 -4.64 1.23
N HIS A 37 -7.76 -4.52 1.82
CA HIS A 37 -7.55 -4.92 3.21
C HIS A 37 -8.46 -4.15 4.16
N HIS A 38 -8.62 -2.83 3.96
CA HIS A 38 -9.51 -2.01 4.77
C HIS A 38 -10.99 -2.39 4.58
N ARG A 39 -11.37 -2.73 3.34
CA ARG A 39 -12.76 -3.03 3.00
C ARG A 39 -13.26 -4.33 3.63
N PHE A 40 -12.40 -5.34 3.75
CA PHE A 40 -12.77 -6.67 4.21
C PHE A 40 -12.52 -6.91 5.69
N VAL A 41 -12.04 -5.91 6.43
CA VAL A 41 -11.88 -6.05 7.86
C VAL A 41 -13.25 -5.87 8.53
N LYS A 42 -13.71 -6.94 9.18
CA LYS A 42 -14.95 -6.89 9.98
C LYS A 42 -14.65 -6.21 11.31
N PRO A 43 -15.49 -5.27 11.76
CA PRO A 43 -15.33 -4.72 13.09
C PRO A 43 -15.56 -5.82 14.12
N CYS A 44 -14.48 -6.27 14.75
CA CYS A 44 -14.53 -7.05 15.97
C CYS A 44 -14.64 -6.05 17.12
N GLY A 45 -15.39 -6.37 18.17
CA GLY A 45 -15.69 -5.45 19.25
C GLY A 45 -14.49 -4.88 20.02
N ASP A 46 -13.26 -5.20 19.64
CA ASP A 46 -12.04 -4.68 20.24
C ASP A 46 -11.30 -3.82 19.23
N ILE A 47 -11.48 -2.50 19.36
CA ILE A 47 -10.91 -1.51 18.44
C ILE A 47 -9.39 -1.44 18.47
N PRO A 48 -8.72 -1.45 19.66
CA PRO A 48 -7.26 -1.49 19.66
C PRO A 48 -6.67 -2.67 18.90
N SER A 49 -7.26 -3.86 19.02
CA SER A 49 -6.82 -5.04 18.27
C SER A 49 -7.07 -4.89 16.79
N LEU A 50 -8.20 -4.29 16.39
CA LEU A 50 -8.52 -4.05 15.00
C LEU A 50 -7.51 -3.09 14.36
N ILE A 51 -7.23 -1.98 15.02
CA ILE A 51 -6.29 -0.98 14.53
C ILE A 51 -4.88 -1.57 14.45
N SER A 52 -4.48 -2.36 15.46
CA SER A 52 -3.17 -3.03 15.47
C SER A 52 -3.04 -3.98 14.28
N GLY A 53 -4.07 -4.81 14.02
CA GLY A 53 -4.08 -5.73 12.90
C GLY A 53 -4.03 -5.03 11.55
N LEU A 54 -4.79 -3.95 11.39
CA LEU A 54 -4.78 -3.15 10.17
C LEU A 54 -3.42 -2.49 9.96
N SER A 55 -2.80 -1.99 11.03
CA SER A 55 -1.49 -1.35 10.97
C SER A 55 -0.42 -2.36 10.54
N GLU A 56 -0.45 -3.57 11.08
CA GLU A 56 0.49 -4.62 10.70
C GLU A 56 0.35 -4.98 9.22
N GLN A 57 -0.86 -5.15 8.73
CA GLN A 57 -1.12 -5.45 7.33
C GLN A 57 -0.67 -4.30 6.43
N PHE A 58 -0.95 -3.06 6.83
CA PHE A 58 -0.57 -1.89 6.07
C PHE A 58 0.95 -1.77 5.95
N PHE A 59 1.67 -1.86 7.07
CA PHE A 59 3.12 -1.73 7.06
C PHE A 59 3.79 -2.91 6.34
N GLU A 60 3.25 -4.11 6.47
CA GLU A 60 3.75 -5.27 5.73
C GLU A 60 3.61 -5.04 4.22
N CYS A 61 2.47 -4.53 3.78
CA CYS A 61 2.22 -4.24 2.37
C CYS A 61 3.16 -3.17 1.84
N VAL A 62 3.36 -2.09 2.59
CA VAL A 62 4.26 -1.00 2.20
C VAL A 62 5.71 -1.51 2.16
N GLN A 63 6.11 -2.32 3.13
CA GLN A 63 7.46 -2.86 3.20
C GLN A 63 7.75 -3.80 2.02
N ASP A 64 6.80 -4.70 1.70
CA ASP A 64 6.90 -5.56 0.53
C ASP A 64 7.02 -4.73 -0.75
N ALA A 65 6.19 -3.69 -0.87
CA ALA A 65 6.21 -2.80 -2.03
C ALA A 65 7.54 -2.06 -2.16
N ALA A 66 8.12 -1.61 -1.04
CA ALA A 66 9.41 -0.91 -1.04
C ALA A 66 10.52 -1.79 -1.60
N VAL A 67 10.60 -3.03 -1.12
CA VAL A 67 11.62 -3.98 -1.57
C VAL A 67 11.45 -4.28 -3.05
N ASN A 68 10.24 -4.56 -3.48
CA ASN A 68 9.98 -4.95 -4.87
C ASN A 68 10.08 -3.78 -5.84
N PHE A 69 9.67 -2.58 -5.43
CA PHE A 69 9.84 -1.39 -6.26
C PHE A 69 11.32 -1.11 -6.51
N ASP A 70 12.14 -1.23 -5.46
CA ASP A 70 13.58 -1.06 -5.58
C ASP A 70 14.18 -2.09 -6.54
N LEU A 71 13.83 -3.36 -6.39
CA LEU A 71 14.33 -4.43 -7.24
C LEU A 71 13.87 -4.31 -8.70
N LEU A 72 12.64 -3.86 -8.93
CA LEU A 72 12.08 -3.79 -10.28
C LEU A 72 12.52 -2.55 -11.05
N PHE A 73 12.63 -1.40 -10.39
CA PHE A 73 12.73 -0.12 -11.08
C PHE A 73 13.95 0.72 -10.72
N CYS A 74 14.57 0.50 -9.56
CA CYS A 74 15.62 1.40 -9.07
C CYS A 74 17.04 0.90 -9.31
N LYS A 75 17.24 -0.26 -9.93
CA LYS A 75 18.58 -0.83 -10.15
C LYS A 75 19.47 0.05 -11.00
N ASN A 76 18.89 0.65 -12.05
CA ASN A 76 19.63 1.49 -12.98
C ASN A 76 19.51 2.97 -12.64
N ASP A 77 18.52 3.34 -11.83
CA ASP A 77 18.28 4.74 -11.47
C ASP A 77 17.71 4.81 -10.04
N PRO A 78 18.58 4.89 -9.02
CA PRO A 78 18.14 4.98 -7.63
C PRO A 78 17.26 6.20 -7.33
N SER A 79 17.33 7.26 -8.15
CA SER A 79 16.49 8.44 -7.95
C SER A 79 15.00 8.15 -8.12
N LEU A 80 14.63 7.08 -8.82
CA LEU A 80 13.23 6.67 -8.97
C LEU A 80 12.58 6.27 -7.65
N PHE A 81 13.38 5.91 -6.65
CA PHE A 81 12.84 5.58 -5.33
C PHE A 81 12.12 6.76 -4.67
N ALA A 82 12.46 7.99 -5.06
CA ALA A 82 11.73 9.18 -4.60
C ALA A 82 10.25 9.15 -5.00
N LEU A 83 9.92 8.55 -6.14
CA LEU A 83 8.53 8.36 -6.57
C LEU A 83 7.79 7.41 -5.63
N PHE A 84 8.47 6.34 -5.20
CA PHE A 84 7.91 5.42 -4.21
C PHE A 84 7.67 6.12 -2.88
N LEU A 85 8.64 6.92 -2.42
CA LEU A 85 8.51 7.65 -1.16
C LEU A 85 7.34 8.63 -1.19
N ALA A 86 7.12 9.33 -2.29
CA ALA A 86 5.99 10.22 -2.45
C ALA A 86 4.66 9.45 -2.37
N TRP A 87 4.59 8.31 -3.05
CA TRP A 87 3.41 7.44 -3.00
C TRP A 87 3.17 6.92 -1.58
N ALA A 88 4.23 6.44 -0.92
CA ALA A 88 4.14 5.90 0.44
C ALA A 88 3.66 6.96 1.44
N SER A 89 4.16 8.19 1.33
CA SER A 89 3.73 9.30 2.18
C SER A 89 2.23 9.56 2.04
N LYS A 90 1.73 9.54 0.81
CA LYS A 90 0.30 9.72 0.54
C LYS A 90 -0.53 8.59 1.16
N GLU A 91 -0.09 7.35 1.00
CA GLU A 91 -0.78 6.19 1.55
C GLU A 91 -0.79 6.22 3.09
N ILE A 92 0.34 6.59 3.71
CA ILE A 92 0.45 6.71 5.16
C ILE A 92 -0.52 7.78 5.67
N ASN A 93 -0.59 8.94 5.02
CA ASN A 93 -1.50 10.02 5.40
C ASN A 93 -2.96 9.57 5.29
N GLN A 94 -3.32 8.85 4.24
CA GLN A 94 -4.66 8.31 4.08
C GLN A 94 -4.98 7.29 5.17
N PHE A 95 -4.03 6.41 5.49
CA PHE A 95 -4.20 5.42 6.54
C PHE A 95 -4.43 6.08 7.90
N VAL A 96 -3.60 7.06 8.26
CA VAL A 96 -3.72 7.77 9.54
C VAL A 96 -5.07 8.50 9.62
N THR A 97 -5.50 9.14 8.54
CA THR A 97 -6.78 9.83 8.49
C THR A 97 -7.95 8.85 8.70
N GLN A 98 -7.93 7.70 8.04
CA GLN A 98 -8.97 6.69 8.17
C GLN A 98 -9.00 6.08 9.57
N ALA A 99 -7.83 5.78 10.14
CA ALA A 99 -7.73 5.23 11.50
C ALA A 99 -8.24 6.24 12.53
N SER A 100 -7.88 7.52 12.39
CA SER A 100 -8.34 8.59 13.29
C SER A 100 -9.86 8.78 13.20
N ALA A 101 -10.42 8.75 11.99
CA ALA A 101 -11.86 8.84 11.81
C ALA A 101 -12.59 7.68 12.47
N SER A 102 -12.07 6.47 12.36
CA SER A 102 -12.67 5.28 12.98
C SER A 102 -12.67 5.37 14.49
N VAL A 103 -11.57 5.84 15.08
CA VAL A 103 -11.47 6.04 16.53
C VAL A 103 -12.45 7.11 16.99
N SER A 104 -12.55 8.24 16.27
CA SER A 104 -13.47 9.33 16.63
C SER A 104 -14.92 8.89 16.60
N ILE A 105 -15.33 8.12 15.59
CA ILE A 105 -16.69 7.59 15.49
C ILE A 105 -17.00 6.68 16.67
N THR A 106 -16.05 5.85 17.08
CA THR A 106 -16.23 4.92 18.19
C THR A 106 -16.35 5.67 19.52
N GLU A 107 -15.53 6.70 19.74
CA GLU A 107 -15.61 7.52 20.94
C GLU A 107 -17.00 8.19 21.04
N LEU A 108 -17.56 8.64 19.92
CA LEU A 108 -18.89 9.22 19.88
C LEU A 108 -19.99 8.19 20.21
N ILE A 109 -19.81 6.94 19.80
CA ILE A 109 -20.78 5.87 20.06
C ILE A 109 -20.74 5.41 21.52
N GLU A 110 -19.56 5.41 22.13
CA GLU A 110 -19.36 4.98 23.53
C GLU A 110 -19.80 6.02 24.55
N THR A 111 -19.97 7.25 24.14
CA THR A 111 -20.48 8.29 25.03
C THR A 111 -21.98 8.49 24.86
#